data_c7dfa3c75a6493fc74ca47c7475f2270
#
_entry.id   c7dfa3c75a6493fc74ca47c7475f2270
#
_cell.length_a   1.000
_cell.length_b   1.000
_cell.length_c   1.000
_cell.angle_alpha   90.00
_cell.angle_beta   90.00
_cell.angle_gamma   90.00
#
_symmetry.space_group_name_H-M   'P 1'
#
loop_
_entity.id
_entity.type
_entity.pdbx_description
1 polymer ?
#
loop_
_entity_poly.entity_id
_entity_poly.type
_entity_poly.pdbx_seq_one_letter_code
_entity_poly.pdbx_strand_id
1 'polypeptide(L)'
;MVESLQRHGELSLDEGTKGLLLQMSATTIDRRLAPFRQQRSRGLSTTRPGTLLKQSIPIRTFTDWNETQPGFVEMDLAAHCGDTTEEIYLNTLTAVDVMTGWTECLLLRQRSQLAVTAAVQELAGRLPFPSARR
;
A
#
# COMPACT_ATOMS: atom_id res chain seq x y z
N MET A 1 -21.67 -2.12 1.63
CA MET A 1 -20.96 -1.10 0.82
C MET A 1 -21.92 -0.10 0.17
N VAL A 2 -22.88 -0.49 -0.68
CA VAL A 2 -23.85 0.46 -1.32
C VAL A 2 -24.62 1.28 -0.28
N GLU A 3 -25.18 0.65 0.74
CA GLU A 3 -25.92 1.34 1.81
C GLU A 3 -25.02 2.28 2.64
N SER A 4 -23.76 1.91 2.84
CA SER A 4 -22.79 2.77 3.53
C SER A 4 -22.50 4.04 2.71
N LEU A 5 -22.26 3.90 1.41
CA LEU A 5 -22.01 5.04 0.51
C LEU A 5 -23.25 5.97 0.40
N GLN A 6 -24.46 5.42 0.37
CA GLN A 6 -25.68 6.24 0.42
C GLN A 6 -25.81 7.01 1.75
N ARG A 7 -25.51 6.35 2.87
CA ARG A 7 -25.58 6.97 4.20
C ARG A 7 -24.63 8.14 4.37
N HIS A 8 -23.46 8.07 3.72
CA HIS A 8 -22.45 9.13 3.75
C HIS A 8 -22.62 10.17 2.62
N GLY A 9 -23.68 10.06 1.80
CA GLY A 9 -23.95 11.01 0.73
C GLY A 9 -23.02 10.89 -0.49
N GLU A 10 -22.16 9.87 -0.53
CA GLU A 10 -21.22 9.61 -1.63
C GLU A 10 -21.91 9.02 -2.86
N LEU A 11 -23.10 8.48 -2.70
CA LEU A 11 -23.86 7.83 -3.76
C LEU A 11 -25.34 8.13 -3.60
N SER A 12 -25.96 8.67 -4.64
CA SER A 12 -27.41 8.89 -4.73
C SER A 12 -28.01 7.93 -5.73
N LEU A 13 -28.87 7.02 -5.28
CA LEU A 13 -29.54 6.02 -6.11
C LEU A 13 -31.02 6.00 -5.79
N ASP A 14 -31.84 5.78 -6.83
CA ASP A 14 -33.24 5.42 -6.66
C ASP A 14 -33.38 3.97 -6.14
N GLU A 15 -34.49 3.65 -5.50
CA GLU A 15 -34.71 2.34 -4.90
C GLU A 15 -34.72 1.20 -5.92
N GLY A 16 -35.16 1.44 -7.16
CA GLY A 16 -35.12 0.45 -8.24
C GLY A 16 -33.69 0.07 -8.61
N THR A 17 -32.83 1.05 -8.85
CA THR A 17 -31.42 0.85 -9.17
C THR A 17 -30.67 0.21 -8.00
N LYS A 18 -30.95 0.61 -6.78
CA LYS A 18 -30.38 0.01 -5.57
C LYS A 18 -30.74 -1.48 -5.46
N GLY A 19 -32.02 -1.83 -5.67
CA GLY A 19 -32.46 -3.23 -5.66
C GLY A 19 -31.75 -4.09 -6.70
N LEU A 20 -31.52 -3.58 -7.91
CA LEU A 20 -30.77 -4.26 -8.96
C LEU A 20 -29.30 -4.43 -8.58
N LEU A 21 -28.66 -3.42 -8.03
CA LEU A 21 -27.25 -3.49 -7.60
C LEU A 21 -27.03 -4.51 -6.48
N LEU A 22 -27.95 -4.62 -5.53
CA LEU A 22 -27.85 -5.58 -4.43
C LEU A 22 -28.02 -7.04 -4.91
N GLN A 23 -28.70 -7.27 -6.04
CA GLN A 23 -28.85 -8.58 -6.65
C GLN A 23 -27.66 -8.99 -7.54
N MET A 24 -26.77 -8.06 -7.87
CA MET A 24 -25.62 -8.35 -8.73
C MET A 24 -24.55 -9.15 -7.99
N SER A 25 -24.09 -10.25 -8.58
CA SER A 25 -22.92 -10.97 -8.12
C SER A 25 -21.63 -10.17 -8.37
N ALA A 26 -20.57 -10.41 -7.58
CA ALA A 26 -19.26 -9.79 -7.76
C ALA A 26 -18.72 -10.00 -9.20
N THR A 27 -18.91 -11.20 -9.77
CA THR A 27 -18.52 -11.52 -11.15
C THR A 27 -19.27 -10.68 -12.17
N THR A 28 -20.56 -10.40 -11.94
CA THR A 28 -21.35 -9.56 -12.84
C THR A 28 -20.87 -8.11 -12.80
N ILE A 29 -20.57 -7.60 -11.60
CA ILE A 29 -20.00 -6.26 -11.40
C ILE A 29 -18.66 -6.15 -12.13
N ASP A 30 -17.74 -7.10 -11.93
CA ASP A 30 -16.45 -7.13 -12.60
C ASP A 30 -16.56 -7.13 -14.11
N ARG A 31 -17.43 -7.97 -14.67
CA ARG A 31 -17.67 -8.04 -16.11
C ARG A 31 -18.22 -6.72 -16.67
N ARG A 32 -19.10 -6.05 -15.94
CA ARG A 32 -19.66 -4.75 -16.35
C ARG A 32 -18.64 -3.63 -16.26
N LEU A 33 -17.73 -3.67 -15.29
CA LEU A 33 -16.69 -2.67 -15.11
C LEU A 33 -15.47 -2.91 -16.03
N ALA A 34 -15.30 -4.10 -16.59
CA ALA A 34 -14.14 -4.44 -17.42
C ALA A 34 -13.90 -3.46 -18.60
N PRO A 35 -14.89 -3.03 -19.38
CA PRO A 35 -14.68 -2.05 -20.46
C PRO A 35 -14.16 -0.70 -19.96
N PHE A 36 -14.63 -0.24 -18.80
CA PHE A 36 -14.22 1.04 -18.21
C PHE A 36 -12.82 0.96 -17.61
N ARG A 37 -12.42 -0.22 -17.09
CA ARG A 37 -11.05 -0.47 -16.59
C ARG A 37 -10.04 -0.55 -17.72
N GLN A 38 -10.43 -1.05 -18.90
CA GLN A 38 -9.55 -1.13 -20.07
C GLN A 38 -9.22 0.24 -20.66
N GLN A 39 -10.09 1.24 -20.47
CA GLN A 39 -9.84 2.62 -20.88
C GLN A 39 -8.84 3.35 -19.96
N ARG A 40 -8.66 2.88 -18.74
CA ARG A 40 -7.57 3.36 -17.87
C ARG A 40 -6.29 2.64 -18.29
N SER A 41 -5.30 3.40 -18.73
CA SER A 41 -3.99 2.84 -19.03
C SER A 41 -3.52 2.01 -17.84
N ARG A 42 -3.10 0.77 -18.09
CA ARG A 42 -2.43 -0.04 -17.05
C ARG A 42 -1.22 0.77 -16.59
N GLY A 43 -1.25 1.25 -15.35
CA GLY A 43 -0.13 1.96 -14.77
C GLY A 43 1.15 1.18 -15.01
N LEU A 44 2.12 1.81 -15.65
CA LEU A 44 3.43 1.21 -15.85
C LEU A 44 4.04 0.97 -14.46
N SER A 45 4.45 -0.27 -14.19
CA SER A 45 5.19 -0.56 -12.97
C SER A 45 6.48 0.27 -12.95
N THR A 46 6.58 1.19 -12.02
CA THR A 46 7.76 2.07 -11.86
C THR A 46 8.90 1.40 -11.11
N THR A 47 8.65 0.20 -10.56
CA THR A 47 9.63 -0.55 -9.78
C THR A 47 10.13 -1.76 -10.55
N ARG A 48 11.46 -1.81 -10.80
CA ARG A 48 12.14 -3.04 -11.24
C ARG A 48 12.77 -3.71 -10.03
N PRO A 49 12.57 -5.02 -9.80
CA PRO A 49 13.25 -5.73 -8.72
C PRO A 49 14.76 -5.62 -8.91
N GLY A 50 15.47 -5.12 -7.88
CA GLY A 50 16.93 -5.09 -7.86
C GLY A 50 17.49 -6.51 -7.78
N THR A 51 18.17 -6.98 -8.81
CA THR A 51 18.75 -8.34 -8.84
C THR A 51 19.90 -8.52 -7.82
N LEU A 52 20.66 -7.45 -7.54
CA LEU A 52 21.77 -7.45 -6.58
C LEU A 52 21.30 -7.71 -5.14
N LEU A 53 20.21 -7.08 -4.72
CA LEU A 53 19.68 -7.23 -3.37
C LEU A 53 19.09 -8.63 -3.13
N LYS A 54 18.50 -9.27 -4.14
CA LYS A 54 17.97 -10.63 -4.04
C LYS A 54 19.03 -11.69 -3.71
N GLN A 55 20.29 -11.44 -4.09
CA GLN A 55 21.39 -12.36 -3.85
C GLN A 55 22.15 -12.05 -2.55
N SER A 56 22.02 -10.82 -2.04
CA SER A 56 22.79 -10.34 -0.88
C SER A 56 22.02 -10.42 0.43
N ILE A 57 20.69 -10.49 0.39
CA ILE A 57 19.84 -10.54 1.58
C ILE A 57 19.22 -11.93 1.70
N PRO A 58 19.42 -12.65 2.81
CA PRO A 58 18.76 -13.93 3.05
C PRO A 58 17.25 -13.75 3.06
N ILE A 59 16.56 -14.56 2.26
CA ILE A 59 15.09 -14.60 2.27
C ILE A 59 14.68 -15.32 3.56
N ARG A 60 13.90 -14.67 4.40
CA ARG A 60 13.23 -15.27 5.55
C ARG A 60 11.78 -15.57 5.20
N THR A 61 11.29 -16.72 5.60
CA THR A 61 9.89 -17.09 5.50
C THR A 61 9.16 -16.78 6.81
N PHE A 62 7.83 -16.74 6.80
CA PHE A 62 7.05 -16.49 8.01
C PHE A 62 7.37 -17.42 9.18
N THR A 63 7.84 -18.63 8.90
CA THR A 63 8.27 -19.59 9.92
C THR A 63 9.55 -19.18 10.66
N ASP A 64 10.36 -18.32 10.06
CA ASP A 64 11.62 -17.84 10.63
C ASP A 64 11.45 -16.55 11.47
N TRP A 65 10.21 -16.05 11.57
CA TRP A 65 9.88 -14.80 12.23
C TRP A 65 9.32 -15.06 13.64
N ASN A 66 10.17 -15.50 14.55
CA ASN A 66 9.84 -15.73 15.96
C ASN A 66 10.30 -14.55 16.83
N GLU A 67 10.06 -13.32 16.38
CA GLU A 67 10.45 -12.15 17.16
C GLU A 67 9.53 -12.02 18.38
N THR A 68 10.11 -12.09 19.57
CA THR A 68 9.40 -12.03 20.86
C THR A 68 9.45 -10.65 21.51
N GLN A 69 10.20 -9.73 20.92
CA GLN A 69 10.36 -8.36 21.40
C GLN A 69 10.07 -7.35 20.28
N PRO A 70 9.47 -6.19 20.60
CA PRO A 70 9.30 -5.10 19.63
C PRO A 70 10.64 -4.57 19.13
N GLY A 71 10.63 -4.00 17.94
CA GLY A 71 11.79 -3.33 17.35
C GLY A 71 12.31 -3.96 16.06
N PHE A 72 11.82 -5.14 15.69
CA PHE A 72 12.08 -5.71 14.37
C PHE A 72 11.05 -5.19 13.37
N VAL A 73 11.49 -4.27 12.50
CA VAL A 73 10.59 -3.49 11.65
C VAL A 73 10.74 -3.92 10.20
N GLU A 74 9.62 -4.29 9.57
CA GLU A 74 9.49 -4.47 8.14
C GLU A 74 9.17 -3.13 7.48
N MET A 75 9.84 -2.81 6.36
CA MET A 75 9.63 -1.56 5.63
C MET A 75 9.26 -1.82 4.19
N ASP A 76 8.26 -1.07 3.70
CA ASP A 76 7.86 -1.07 2.30
C ASP A 76 7.74 0.35 1.75
N LEU A 77 8.03 0.52 0.48
CA LEU A 77 7.95 1.79 -0.23
C LEU A 77 6.95 1.68 -1.38
N ALA A 78 5.73 2.16 -1.16
CA ALA A 78 4.68 2.21 -2.15
C ALA A 78 4.71 3.52 -2.94
N ALA A 79 4.69 3.42 -4.27
CA ALA A 79 4.57 4.57 -5.16
C ALA A 79 3.10 4.82 -5.51
N HIS A 80 2.64 6.05 -5.34
CA HIS A 80 1.29 6.48 -5.71
C HIS A 80 1.35 7.12 -7.10
N CYS A 81 1.12 6.31 -8.11
CA CYS A 81 1.05 6.75 -9.48
C CYS A 81 -0.39 7.17 -9.80
N GLY A 82 -0.57 8.38 -10.35
CA GLY A 82 -1.80 8.77 -11.01
C GLY A 82 -1.95 8.05 -12.37
N ASP A 83 -2.78 8.58 -13.22
CA ASP A 83 -3.03 8.03 -14.56
C ASP A 83 -1.88 8.29 -15.55
N THR A 84 -0.87 9.09 -15.18
CA THR A 84 0.30 9.44 -16.01
C THR A 84 1.60 9.07 -15.32
N THR A 85 2.62 8.72 -16.11
CA THR A 85 3.97 8.41 -15.63
C THR A 85 4.93 9.60 -15.75
N GLU A 86 4.43 10.77 -16.13
CA GLU A 86 5.24 11.97 -16.43
C GLU A 86 5.47 12.87 -15.22
N GLU A 87 4.79 12.62 -14.10
CA GLU A 87 4.85 13.45 -12.90
C GLU A 87 5.73 12.84 -11.79
N ILE A 88 6.13 13.70 -10.86
CA ILE A 88 6.83 13.27 -9.63
C ILE A 88 5.86 12.48 -8.76
N TYR A 89 6.09 11.17 -8.63
CA TYR A 89 5.24 10.33 -7.78
C TYR A 89 5.45 10.61 -6.31
N LEU A 90 4.34 10.70 -5.59
CA LEU A 90 4.37 10.59 -4.14
C LEU A 90 4.62 9.12 -3.77
N ASN A 91 5.43 8.93 -2.75
CA ASN A 91 5.72 7.60 -2.24
C ASN A 91 5.36 7.57 -0.75
N THR A 92 4.86 6.45 -0.27
CA THR A 92 4.69 6.21 1.17
C THR A 92 5.68 5.17 1.63
N LEU A 93 6.53 5.54 2.58
CA LEU A 93 7.32 4.59 3.34
C LEU A 93 6.48 4.11 4.51
N THR A 94 6.20 2.82 4.54
CA THR A 94 5.47 2.17 5.63
C THR A 94 6.46 1.34 6.44
N ALA A 95 6.40 1.44 7.75
CA ALA A 95 7.21 0.67 8.70
C ALA A 95 6.28 -0.07 9.66
N VAL A 96 6.37 -1.38 9.72
CA VAL A 96 5.52 -2.24 10.56
C VAL A 96 6.40 -3.04 11.50
N ASP A 97 6.19 -2.92 12.81
CA ASP A 97 6.84 -3.80 13.77
C ASP A 97 6.21 -5.19 13.73
N VAL A 98 7.04 -6.19 13.52
CA VAL A 98 6.60 -7.57 13.29
C VAL A 98 5.90 -8.18 14.49
N MET A 99 6.36 -7.86 15.70
CA MET A 99 5.80 -8.43 16.92
C MET A 99 4.47 -7.78 17.32
N THR A 100 4.41 -6.46 17.27
CA THR A 100 3.25 -5.70 17.80
C THR A 100 2.24 -5.30 16.73
N GLY A 101 2.63 -5.30 15.44
CA GLY A 101 1.84 -4.74 14.34
C GLY A 101 1.78 -3.20 14.37
N TRP A 102 2.58 -2.54 15.24
CA TRP A 102 2.67 -1.07 15.24
C TRP A 102 3.11 -0.58 13.88
N THR A 103 2.36 0.36 13.32
CA THR A 103 2.56 0.83 11.95
C THR A 103 2.75 2.34 11.94
N GLU A 104 3.83 2.76 11.30
CA GLU A 104 4.12 4.17 10.99
C GLU A 104 4.17 4.37 9.47
N CYS A 105 3.70 5.50 9.00
CA CYS A 105 3.74 5.87 7.60
C CYS A 105 4.32 7.26 7.42
N LEU A 106 5.18 7.41 6.42
CA LEU A 106 5.76 8.69 6.05
C LEU A 106 5.65 8.94 4.54
N LEU A 107 5.19 10.13 4.18
CA LEU A 107 5.08 10.54 2.78
C LEU A 107 6.43 11.07 2.27
N LEU A 108 6.90 10.55 1.14
CA LEU A 108 8.10 11.01 0.45
C LEU A 108 7.74 11.58 -0.93
N ARG A 109 8.29 12.75 -1.23
CA ARG A 109 8.19 13.34 -2.58
C ARG A 109 9.14 12.71 -3.59
N GLN A 110 10.18 12.05 -3.12
CA GLN A 110 11.21 11.41 -3.95
C GLN A 110 11.63 10.10 -3.30
N ARG A 111 12.01 9.12 -4.12
CA ARG A 111 12.60 7.84 -3.68
C ARG A 111 14.12 7.80 -3.83
N SER A 112 14.79 8.94 -3.66
CA SER A 112 16.24 8.98 -3.62
C SER A 112 16.75 8.32 -2.34
N GLN A 113 17.96 7.77 -2.39
CA GLN A 113 18.58 7.17 -1.20
C GLN A 113 18.59 8.13 -0.01
N LEU A 114 18.92 9.39 -0.26
CA LEU A 114 18.95 10.43 0.79
C LEU A 114 17.57 10.63 1.43
N ALA A 115 16.51 10.75 0.62
CA ALA A 115 15.15 10.93 1.11
C ALA A 115 14.67 9.73 1.93
N VAL A 116 14.93 8.52 1.44
CA VAL A 116 14.56 7.29 2.14
C VAL A 116 15.34 7.14 3.45
N THR A 117 16.65 7.44 3.45
CA THR A 117 17.46 7.36 4.68
C THR A 117 16.96 8.37 5.74
N ALA A 118 16.65 9.60 5.34
CA ALA A 118 16.09 10.60 6.24
C ALA A 118 14.72 10.16 6.80
N ALA A 119 13.87 9.60 5.96
CA ALA A 119 12.57 9.08 6.36
C ALA A 119 12.69 7.91 7.35
N VAL A 120 13.61 6.98 7.12
CA VAL A 120 13.88 5.87 8.06
C VAL A 120 14.35 6.39 9.42
N GLN A 121 15.21 7.40 9.45
CA GLN A 121 15.65 8.02 10.70
C GLN A 121 14.49 8.70 11.44
N GLU A 122 13.64 9.40 10.71
CA GLU A 122 12.44 10.02 11.28
C GLU A 122 11.47 8.98 11.84
N LEU A 123 11.18 7.91 11.08
CA LEU A 123 10.32 6.82 11.53
C LEU A 123 10.89 6.13 12.78
N ALA A 124 12.20 5.90 12.81
CA ALA A 124 12.85 5.30 13.99
C ALA A 124 12.68 6.14 15.26
N GLY A 125 12.64 7.48 15.12
CA GLY A 125 12.36 8.39 16.23
C GLY A 125 10.90 8.45 16.67
N ARG A 126 9.96 7.96 15.86
CA ARG A 126 8.52 7.91 16.17
C ARG A 126 8.11 6.60 16.84
N LEU A 127 8.91 5.55 16.70
CA LEU A 127 8.61 4.26 17.32
C LEU A 127 8.59 4.40 18.86
N PRO A 128 7.56 3.84 19.55
CA PRO A 128 7.47 3.88 21.01
C PRO A 128 8.43 2.92 21.71
N PHE A 129 9.26 2.21 20.97
CA PHE A 129 10.25 1.25 21.42
C PHE A 129 11.54 1.36 20.59
N PRO A 130 12.70 0.95 21.11
CA PRO A 130 13.94 1.01 20.36
C PRO A 130 13.92 0.05 19.16
N SER A 131 14.38 0.52 17.98
CA SER A 131 14.56 -0.36 16.82
C SER A 131 15.67 -1.36 17.08
N ALA A 132 15.43 -2.64 16.81
CA ALA A 132 16.45 -3.66 16.91
C ALA A 132 17.56 -3.41 15.87
N ARG A 133 18.79 -3.27 16.32
CA ARG A 133 19.98 -3.24 15.46
C ARG A 133 20.50 -4.67 15.30
N ARG A 134 20.51 -5.16 14.10
CA ARG A 134 21.29 -6.35 13.71
C ARG A 134 22.42 -5.97 12.79
#